data_d7c3319b4ec960c8fded07d5347232b6
#
_entry.id   d7c3319b4ec960c8fded07d5347232b6
#
_cell.length_a   1.000
_cell.length_b   1.000
_cell.length_c   1.000
_cell.angle_alpha   90.00
_cell.angle_beta   90.00
_cell.angle_gamma   90.00
#
_symmetry.space_group_name_H-M   'P 1'
#
loop_
_entity.id
_entity.type
_entity.pdbx_description
1 polymer ?
#
loop_
_entity_poly.entity_id
_entity_poly.type
_entity_poly.pdbx_seq_one_letter_code
_entity_poly.pdbx_strand_id
1 'polypeptide(L)'
;MIMAAFPARLAYGMVGLDLYFKVHDDTHSIALAGIAAGVNGLFASVSTGIRASVIERIGNMRALRFFVPGYAVMLLAVDVCHGATLLIIAAGVLGATAPPINLSVRPMWKTAVPEEQYRATVAIDTASLNIGVILGPVFATTLSLSSHPSSALIATSFFCLSGGISLSLLEFTKKWKPDKKEEGSPSIFRSPGMQLLIAEAVLIGFGTGTNQIGIPAISSLHNMPRFAGLAFGIGATLSILGSLMAGVFGKHVLPVKGFRVIYLFWFLTTIPFIFSNPGWSLLLASSLFGFISGAEQVFYLEMLEFIRPPGSAVTSLGWIWTIEGSFTAIGQSFGGYVSERQSPHTAFFITTVMFGLGLAVIHLGRSRLKPGHSSVSS
;
A
#
# COMPACT_ATOMS: atom_id res chain seq x y z
N MET A 1 -9.68 -11.97 -16.65
CA MET A 1 -8.73 -11.82 -15.54
C MET A 1 -9.08 -10.61 -14.66
N ILE A 2 -9.20 -9.39 -15.21
CA ILE A 2 -9.49 -8.16 -14.42
C ILE A 2 -10.76 -8.31 -13.60
N MET A 3 -11.88 -8.66 -14.23
CA MET A 3 -13.16 -8.85 -13.54
C MET A 3 -13.11 -9.97 -12.48
N ALA A 4 -12.33 -11.02 -12.72
CA ALA A 4 -12.16 -12.10 -11.75
C ALA A 4 -11.33 -11.66 -10.53
N ALA A 5 -10.31 -10.82 -10.73
CA ALA A 5 -9.47 -10.33 -9.64
C ALA A 5 -10.09 -9.16 -8.86
N PHE A 6 -11.03 -8.42 -9.47
CA PHE A 6 -11.56 -7.17 -8.93
C PHE A 6 -12.17 -7.30 -7.53
N PRO A 7 -13.03 -8.30 -7.22
CA PRO A 7 -13.56 -8.43 -5.86
C PRO A 7 -12.47 -8.61 -4.80
N ALA A 8 -11.42 -9.40 -5.09
CA ALA A 8 -10.31 -9.57 -4.17
C ALA A 8 -9.48 -8.28 -3.99
N ARG A 9 -9.36 -7.44 -5.01
CA ARG A 9 -8.72 -6.12 -4.93
C ARG A 9 -9.53 -5.16 -4.06
N LEU A 10 -10.85 -5.21 -4.17
CA LEU A 10 -11.75 -4.45 -3.30
C LEU A 10 -11.57 -4.87 -1.84
N ALA A 11 -11.53 -6.19 -1.58
CA ALA A 11 -11.26 -6.73 -0.24
C ALA A 11 -9.94 -6.20 0.35
N TYR A 12 -8.88 -6.13 -0.44
CA TYR A 12 -7.61 -5.54 0.02
C TYR A 12 -7.71 -4.07 0.42
N GLY A 13 -8.54 -3.30 -0.29
CA GLY A 13 -8.80 -1.91 0.07
C GLY A 13 -9.63 -1.77 1.35
N MET A 14 -10.38 -2.81 1.74
CA MET A 14 -11.23 -2.80 2.93
C MET A 14 -10.50 -3.19 4.21
N VAL A 15 -9.64 -4.22 4.16
CA VAL A 15 -9.05 -4.89 5.35
C VAL A 15 -8.46 -3.96 6.38
N GLY A 16 -7.75 -2.91 5.96
CA GLY A 16 -7.09 -1.98 6.89
C GLY A 16 -8.08 -1.26 7.81
N LEU A 17 -9.16 -0.75 7.25
CA LEU A 17 -10.21 -0.08 8.03
C LEU A 17 -11.14 -1.06 8.75
N ASP A 18 -11.46 -2.20 8.16
CA ASP A 18 -12.24 -3.25 8.83
C ASP A 18 -11.55 -3.67 10.13
N LEU A 19 -10.23 -3.92 10.06
CA LEU A 19 -9.44 -4.29 11.23
C LEU A 19 -9.37 -3.15 12.26
N TYR A 20 -9.17 -1.91 11.79
CA TYR A 20 -9.18 -0.74 12.67
C TYR A 20 -10.49 -0.63 13.45
N PHE A 21 -11.64 -0.64 12.75
CA PHE A 21 -12.93 -0.49 13.40
C PHE A 21 -13.25 -1.66 14.31
N LYS A 22 -13.01 -2.91 13.88
CA LYS A 22 -13.24 -4.09 14.72
C LYS A 22 -12.46 -4.02 16.03
N VAL A 23 -11.16 -3.69 15.98
CA VAL A 23 -10.34 -3.63 17.19
C VAL A 23 -10.72 -2.43 18.05
N HIS A 24 -11.01 -1.27 17.44
CA HIS A 24 -11.45 -0.08 18.17
C HIS A 24 -12.79 -0.30 18.88
N ASP A 25 -13.76 -0.91 18.22
CA ASP A 25 -15.08 -1.18 18.81
C ASP A 25 -15.01 -2.18 19.96
N ASP A 26 -14.17 -3.21 19.84
CA ASP A 26 -14.02 -4.25 20.87
C ASP A 26 -13.20 -3.79 22.08
N THR A 27 -12.19 -2.95 21.86
CA THR A 27 -11.22 -2.56 22.90
C THR A 27 -11.35 -1.11 23.37
N HIS A 28 -12.09 -0.28 22.67
CA HIS A 28 -12.17 1.17 22.84
C HIS A 28 -10.82 1.90 22.84
N SER A 29 -9.80 1.28 22.16
CA SER A 29 -8.43 1.79 22.09
C SER A 29 -7.97 2.00 20.66
N ILE A 30 -7.61 3.24 20.34
CA ILE A 30 -6.99 3.62 19.08
C ILE A 30 -5.58 3.04 18.97
N ALA A 31 -4.86 2.97 20.10
CA ALA A 31 -3.53 2.39 20.16
C ALA A 31 -3.55 0.91 19.76
N LEU A 32 -4.48 0.13 20.31
CA LEU A 32 -4.63 -1.30 19.98
C LEU A 32 -5.06 -1.49 18.52
N ALA A 33 -5.95 -0.64 18.01
CA ALA A 33 -6.34 -0.66 16.59
C ALA A 33 -5.13 -0.38 15.67
N GLY A 34 -4.30 0.60 16.02
CA GLY A 34 -3.05 0.91 15.30
C GLY A 34 -2.03 -0.24 15.39
N ILE A 35 -1.87 -0.86 16.56
CA ILE A 35 -0.99 -2.02 16.74
C ILE A 35 -1.47 -3.20 15.89
N ALA A 36 -2.76 -3.49 15.88
CA ALA A 36 -3.32 -4.58 15.08
C ALA A 36 -3.11 -4.35 13.58
N ALA A 37 -3.37 -3.12 13.09
CA ALA A 37 -3.11 -2.74 11.71
C ALA A 37 -1.62 -2.85 11.37
N GLY A 38 -0.75 -2.38 12.25
CA GLY A 38 0.70 -2.49 12.11
C GLY A 38 1.20 -3.93 12.10
N VAL A 39 0.76 -4.76 13.03
CA VAL A 39 1.12 -6.19 13.07
C VAL A 39 0.64 -6.90 11.80
N ASN A 40 -0.58 -6.63 11.34
CA ASN A 40 -1.10 -7.15 10.08
C ASN A 40 -0.20 -6.76 8.90
N GLY A 41 0.11 -5.48 8.75
CA GLY A 41 0.96 -4.94 7.68
C GLY A 41 2.38 -5.50 7.70
N LEU A 42 2.99 -5.61 8.89
CA LEU A 42 4.33 -6.16 9.08
C LEU A 42 4.40 -7.63 8.63
N PHE A 43 3.48 -8.46 9.13
CA PHE A 43 3.44 -9.87 8.74
C PHE A 43 3.09 -10.06 7.27
N ALA A 44 2.24 -9.20 6.69
CA ALA A 44 1.96 -9.20 5.26
C ALA A 44 3.21 -8.86 4.43
N SER A 45 4.01 -7.89 4.85
CA SER A 45 5.25 -7.48 4.17
C SER A 45 6.33 -8.56 4.27
N VAL A 46 6.64 -9.03 5.49
CA VAL A 46 7.70 -10.02 5.73
C VAL A 46 7.38 -11.37 5.08
N SER A 47 6.11 -11.81 5.09
CA SER A 47 5.71 -13.08 4.49
C SER A 47 5.66 -13.04 2.94
N THR A 48 5.79 -11.87 2.31
CA THR A 48 5.69 -11.73 0.84
C THR A 48 6.69 -12.62 0.11
N GLY A 49 7.94 -12.67 0.55
CA GLY A 49 8.97 -13.52 -0.03
C GLY A 49 8.66 -15.01 0.11
N ILE A 50 8.14 -15.43 1.26
CA ILE A 50 7.73 -16.84 1.51
C ILE A 50 6.57 -17.20 0.59
N ARG A 51 5.56 -16.34 0.48
CA ARG A 51 4.39 -16.55 -0.39
C ARG A 51 4.78 -16.61 -1.87
N ALA A 52 5.69 -15.75 -2.31
CA ALA A 52 6.25 -15.79 -3.66
C ALA A 52 6.96 -17.13 -3.93
N SER A 53 7.79 -17.61 -2.99
CA SER A 53 8.46 -18.92 -3.11
C SER A 53 7.48 -20.09 -3.15
N VAL A 54 6.37 -20.01 -2.42
CA VAL A 54 5.30 -21.03 -2.50
C VAL A 54 4.68 -21.05 -3.89
N ILE A 55 4.37 -19.86 -4.49
CA ILE A 55 3.85 -19.78 -5.86
C ILE A 55 4.82 -20.41 -6.86
N GLU A 56 6.12 -20.11 -6.72
CA GLU A 56 7.15 -20.69 -7.60
C GLU A 56 7.21 -22.23 -7.50
N ARG A 57 6.99 -22.79 -6.31
CA ARG A 57 7.08 -24.26 -6.08
C ARG A 57 5.83 -25.03 -6.49
N ILE A 58 4.65 -24.56 -6.07
CA ILE A 58 3.40 -25.32 -6.26
C ILE A 58 2.53 -24.80 -7.42
N GLY A 59 2.93 -23.68 -8.02
CA GLY A 59 2.21 -23.00 -9.10
C GLY A 59 1.12 -22.07 -8.60
N ASN A 60 0.77 -21.10 -9.44
CA ASN A 60 -0.13 -19.99 -9.09
C ASN A 60 -1.54 -20.48 -8.71
N MET A 61 -2.11 -21.42 -9.48
CA MET A 61 -3.45 -21.95 -9.21
C MET A 61 -3.56 -22.63 -7.84
N ARG A 62 -2.59 -23.50 -7.49
CA ARG A 62 -2.61 -24.20 -6.20
C ARG A 62 -2.37 -23.24 -5.05
N ALA A 63 -1.47 -22.28 -5.22
CA ALA A 63 -1.20 -21.24 -4.22
C ALA A 63 -2.45 -20.41 -3.92
N LEU A 64 -3.17 -19.92 -4.94
CA LEU A 64 -4.42 -19.19 -4.76
C LEU A 64 -5.49 -20.04 -4.05
N ARG A 65 -5.65 -21.30 -4.45
CA ARG A 65 -6.63 -22.22 -3.81
C ARG A 65 -6.31 -22.54 -2.35
N PHE A 66 -5.06 -22.36 -1.93
CA PHE A 66 -4.65 -22.53 -0.54
C PHE A 66 -4.78 -21.22 0.27
N PHE A 67 -4.16 -20.14 -0.23
CA PHE A 67 -4.12 -18.87 0.50
C PHE A 67 -5.48 -18.17 0.57
N VAL A 68 -6.29 -18.19 -0.49
CA VAL A 68 -7.54 -17.44 -0.55
C VAL A 68 -8.59 -17.96 0.46
N PRO A 69 -8.91 -19.26 0.53
CA PRO A 69 -9.81 -19.77 1.56
C PRO A 69 -9.25 -19.57 2.98
N GLY A 70 -7.93 -19.81 3.17
CA GLY A 70 -7.28 -19.59 4.46
C GLY A 70 -7.43 -18.16 4.95
N TYR A 71 -7.21 -17.18 4.08
CA TYR A 71 -7.37 -15.77 4.40
C TYR A 71 -8.83 -15.39 4.67
N ALA A 72 -9.77 -15.91 3.88
CA ALA A 72 -11.19 -15.67 4.09
C ALA A 72 -11.66 -16.22 5.45
N VAL A 73 -11.21 -17.43 5.83
CA VAL A 73 -11.47 -18.00 7.16
C VAL A 73 -10.84 -17.14 8.26
N MET A 74 -9.62 -16.61 8.06
CA MET A 74 -8.99 -15.74 9.03
C MET A 74 -9.72 -14.40 9.20
N LEU A 75 -10.30 -13.82 8.13
CA LEU A 75 -11.16 -12.64 8.24
C LEU A 75 -12.37 -12.91 9.13
N LEU A 76 -13.03 -14.05 8.93
CA LEU A 76 -14.16 -14.47 9.78
C LEU A 76 -13.71 -14.80 11.22
N ALA A 77 -12.50 -15.35 11.39
CA ALA A 77 -11.94 -15.60 12.71
C ALA A 77 -11.67 -14.28 13.47
N VAL A 78 -11.18 -13.23 12.79
CA VAL A 78 -11.02 -11.90 13.39
C VAL A 78 -12.37 -11.36 13.87
N ASP A 79 -13.45 -11.58 13.12
CA ASP A 79 -14.79 -11.10 13.50
C ASP A 79 -15.27 -11.69 14.83
N VAL A 80 -15.03 -12.99 15.03
CA VAL A 80 -15.44 -13.68 16.27
C VAL A 80 -14.43 -13.58 17.41
N CYS A 81 -13.21 -13.06 17.15
CA CYS A 81 -12.23 -12.82 18.20
C CYS A 81 -12.62 -11.61 19.05
N HIS A 82 -12.36 -11.71 20.36
CA HIS A 82 -12.54 -10.64 21.33
C HIS A 82 -11.32 -10.50 22.22
N GLY A 83 -11.09 -9.28 22.72
CA GLY A 83 -9.98 -8.94 23.57
C GLY A 83 -8.66 -8.68 22.82
N ALA A 84 -7.87 -7.74 23.33
CA ALA A 84 -6.70 -7.16 22.69
C ALA A 84 -5.69 -8.19 22.19
N THR A 85 -5.30 -9.13 23.05
CA THR A 85 -4.25 -10.11 22.72
C THR A 85 -4.66 -11.01 21.56
N LEU A 86 -5.89 -11.54 21.58
CA LEU A 86 -6.36 -12.44 20.55
C LEU A 86 -6.54 -11.73 19.20
N LEU A 87 -7.05 -10.49 19.23
CA LEU A 87 -7.21 -9.66 18.04
C LEU A 87 -5.86 -9.31 17.40
N ILE A 88 -4.83 -8.98 18.19
CA ILE A 88 -3.48 -8.70 17.66
C ILE A 88 -2.85 -9.95 17.04
N ILE A 89 -2.98 -11.12 17.70
CA ILE A 89 -2.49 -12.39 17.15
C ILE A 89 -3.23 -12.72 15.84
N ALA A 90 -4.56 -12.60 15.84
CA ALA A 90 -5.38 -12.85 14.65
C ALA A 90 -5.02 -11.90 13.50
N ALA A 91 -4.76 -10.62 13.78
CA ALA A 91 -4.28 -9.65 12.80
C ALA A 91 -2.92 -10.03 12.20
N GLY A 92 -2.00 -10.55 13.02
CA GLY A 92 -0.70 -11.04 12.53
C GLY A 92 -0.85 -12.26 11.61
N VAL A 93 -1.65 -13.24 12.01
CA VAL A 93 -1.92 -14.43 11.19
C VAL A 93 -2.65 -14.04 9.90
N LEU A 94 -3.61 -13.11 9.96
CA LEU A 94 -4.28 -12.55 8.80
C LEU A 94 -3.28 -11.96 7.82
N GLY A 95 -2.34 -11.10 8.29
CA GLY A 95 -1.29 -10.53 7.45
C GLY A 95 -0.39 -11.59 6.81
N ALA A 96 0.05 -12.58 7.60
CA ALA A 96 0.91 -13.66 7.11
C ALA A 96 0.25 -14.53 6.02
N THR A 97 -1.07 -14.68 6.07
CA THR A 97 -1.85 -15.50 5.14
C THR A 97 -2.41 -14.73 3.93
N ALA A 98 -2.13 -13.42 3.82
CA ALA A 98 -2.66 -12.58 2.74
C ALA A 98 -2.40 -13.20 1.35
N PRO A 99 -3.43 -13.46 0.51
CA PRO A 99 -3.22 -14.14 -0.75
C PRO A 99 -2.45 -13.24 -1.74
N PRO A 100 -1.53 -13.79 -2.53
CA PRO A 100 -0.67 -13.01 -3.42
C PRO A 100 -1.36 -12.64 -4.75
N ILE A 101 -2.56 -12.05 -4.71
CA ILE A 101 -3.39 -11.75 -5.90
C ILE A 101 -2.63 -10.90 -6.92
N ASN A 102 -2.05 -9.78 -6.48
CA ASN A 102 -1.39 -8.84 -7.39
C ASN A 102 -0.07 -9.41 -7.94
N LEU A 103 0.65 -10.20 -7.15
CA LEU A 103 1.84 -10.92 -7.61
C LEU A 103 1.48 -11.99 -8.64
N SER A 104 0.29 -12.55 -8.56
CA SER A 104 -0.21 -13.57 -9.47
C SER A 104 -0.67 -13.01 -10.81
N VAL A 105 -1.38 -11.88 -10.81
CA VAL A 105 -2.04 -11.33 -12.01
C VAL A 105 -1.04 -10.71 -12.99
N ARG A 106 -0.12 -9.87 -12.50
CA ARG A 106 0.79 -9.10 -13.37
C ARG A 106 1.67 -9.94 -14.29
N PRO A 107 2.35 -11.02 -13.82
CA PRO A 107 3.15 -11.86 -14.70
C PRO A 107 2.32 -12.59 -15.77
N MET A 108 1.07 -12.90 -15.48
CA MET A 108 0.21 -13.61 -16.42
C MET A 108 -0.15 -12.78 -17.66
N TRP A 109 -0.13 -11.45 -17.58
CA TRP A 109 -0.44 -10.59 -18.72
C TRP A 109 0.53 -10.76 -19.88
N LYS A 110 1.83 -11.01 -19.61
CA LYS A 110 2.84 -11.26 -20.66
C LYS A 110 2.51 -12.47 -21.55
N THR A 111 1.81 -13.44 -20.99
CA THR A 111 1.44 -14.68 -21.71
C THR A 111 -0.01 -14.71 -22.19
N ALA A 112 -0.85 -13.80 -21.67
CA ALA A 112 -2.29 -13.80 -21.91
C ALA A 112 -2.72 -12.92 -23.07
N VAL A 113 -1.90 -11.91 -23.45
CA VAL A 113 -2.23 -10.95 -24.51
C VAL A 113 -1.07 -10.75 -25.49
N PRO A 114 -1.35 -10.40 -26.77
CA PRO A 114 -0.31 -9.99 -27.72
C PRO A 114 0.49 -8.78 -27.22
N GLU A 115 1.74 -8.64 -27.68
CA GLU A 115 2.64 -7.58 -27.24
C GLU A 115 2.09 -6.18 -27.50
N GLU A 116 1.40 -5.99 -28.62
CA GLU A 116 0.77 -4.71 -28.98
C GLU A 116 -0.32 -4.28 -27.98
N GLN A 117 -1.01 -5.24 -27.35
CA GLN A 117 -2.09 -4.99 -26.39
C GLN A 117 -1.62 -4.97 -24.95
N TYR A 118 -0.39 -5.37 -24.68
CA TYR A 118 0.14 -5.51 -23.32
C TYR A 118 0.06 -4.21 -22.52
N ARG A 119 0.48 -3.07 -23.11
CA ARG A 119 0.43 -1.75 -22.45
C ARG A 119 -0.99 -1.34 -22.07
N ALA A 120 -1.95 -1.49 -22.98
CA ALA A 120 -3.35 -1.16 -22.72
C ALA A 120 -3.94 -2.06 -21.62
N THR A 121 -3.61 -3.35 -21.64
CA THR A 121 -4.06 -4.30 -20.65
C THR A 121 -3.52 -3.99 -19.25
N VAL A 122 -2.24 -3.66 -19.14
CA VAL A 122 -1.62 -3.25 -17.87
C VAL A 122 -2.23 -1.94 -17.34
N ALA A 123 -2.57 -1.01 -18.23
CA ALA A 123 -3.25 0.24 -17.84
C ALA A 123 -4.64 -0.03 -17.25
N ILE A 124 -5.46 -0.89 -17.89
CA ILE A 124 -6.77 -1.27 -17.38
C ILE A 124 -6.65 -2.08 -16.07
N ASP A 125 -5.65 -2.95 -15.98
CA ASP A 125 -5.35 -3.71 -14.75
C ASP A 125 -5.02 -2.78 -13.57
N THR A 126 -4.19 -1.77 -13.81
CA THR A 126 -3.84 -0.75 -12.82
C THR A 126 -5.06 0.11 -12.44
N ALA A 127 -5.89 0.49 -13.41
CA ALA A 127 -7.14 1.20 -13.12
C ALA A 127 -8.07 0.38 -12.22
N SER A 128 -8.18 -0.93 -12.45
CA SER A 128 -8.95 -1.84 -11.59
C SER A 128 -8.41 -1.91 -10.15
N LEU A 129 -7.08 -1.92 -9.98
CA LEU A 129 -6.45 -1.82 -8.66
C LEU A 129 -6.83 -0.53 -7.96
N ASN A 130 -6.71 0.59 -8.66
CA ASN A 130 -7.00 1.91 -8.11
C ASN A 130 -8.48 2.04 -7.70
N ILE A 131 -9.41 1.49 -8.48
CA ILE A 131 -10.83 1.46 -8.10
C ILE A 131 -11.03 0.69 -6.80
N GLY A 132 -10.34 -0.45 -6.60
CA GLY A 132 -10.37 -1.19 -5.35
C GLY A 132 -9.86 -0.37 -4.16
N VAL A 133 -8.77 0.39 -4.35
CA VAL A 133 -8.21 1.28 -3.32
C VAL A 133 -9.14 2.46 -3.01
N ILE A 134 -9.89 2.98 -3.98
CA ILE A 134 -10.86 4.06 -3.79
C ILE A 134 -12.10 3.57 -3.04
N LEU A 135 -12.71 2.50 -3.55
CA LEU A 135 -13.99 2.01 -3.04
C LEU A 135 -13.82 1.22 -1.74
N GLY A 136 -12.71 0.52 -1.55
CA GLY A 136 -12.47 -0.32 -0.38
C GLY A 136 -12.69 0.41 0.95
N PRO A 137 -11.99 1.52 1.23
CA PRO A 137 -12.18 2.29 2.47
C PRO A 137 -13.60 2.80 2.67
N VAL A 138 -14.30 3.17 1.60
CA VAL A 138 -15.70 3.64 1.66
C VAL A 138 -16.62 2.48 2.06
N PHE A 139 -16.47 1.32 1.41
CA PHE A 139 -17.25 0.12 1.75
C PHE A 139 -16.95 -0.36 3.18
N ALA A 140 -15.68 -0.46 3.55
CA ALA A 140 -15.25 -0.85 4.89
C ALA A 140 -15.91 0.04 5.95
N THR A 141 -15.76 1.35 5.82
CA THR A 141 -16.32 2.31 6.78
C THR A 141 -17.85 2.23 6.83
N THR A 142 -18.51 2.14 5.66
CA THR A 142 -19.97 2.09 5.61
C THR A 142 -20.52 0.83 6.26
N LEU A 143 -19.91 -0.32 6.01
CA LEU A 143 -20.33 -1.60 6.57
C LEU A 143 -19.99 -1.73 8.05
N SER A 144 -18.79 -1.30 8.47
CA SER A 144 -18.39 -1.31 9.89
C SER A 144 -19.28 -0.43 10.76
N LEU A 145 -19.81 0.68 10.21
CA LEU A 145 -20.70 1.61 10.91
C LEU A 145 -22.19 1.28 10.71
N SER A 146 -22.52 0.15 10.12
CA SER A 146 -23.90 -0.30 9.97
C SER A 146 -24.44 -0.89 11.29
N SER A 147 -25.74 -1.20 11.33
CA SER A 147 -26.36 -1.89 12.46
C SER A 147 -25.76 -3.29 12.74
N HIS A 148 -25.00 -3.84 11.81
CA HIS A 148 -24.33 -5.14 11.91
C HIS A 148 -22.86 -4.97 11.52
N PRO A 149 -21.96 -4.54 12.43
CA PRO A 149 -20.56 -4.26 12.13
C PRO A 149 -19.79 -5.44 11.54
N SER A 150 -20.13 -6.68 11.94
CA SER A 150 -19.59 -7.91 11.35
C SER A 150 -19.77 -8.01 9.83
N SER A 151 -20.75 -7.29 9.26
CA SER A 151 -20.97 -7.27 7.80
C SER A 151 -19.75 -6.80 7.01
N ALA A 152 -18.89 -5.97 7.60
CA ALA A 152 -17.66 -5.50 6.95
C ALA A 152 -16.68 -6.66 6.71
N LEU A 153 -16.30 -7.38 7.77
CA LEU A 153 -15.38 -8.53 7.67
C LEU A 153 -15.97 -9.69 6.85
N ILE A 154 -17.28 -9.93 6.98
CA ILE A 154 -18.00 -10.94 6.18
C ILE A 154 -17.96 -10.57 4.69
N ALA A 155 -18.26 -9.31 4.34
CA ALA A 155 -18.21 -8.85 2.94
C ALA A 155 -16.79 -8.91 2.39
N THR A 156 -15.80 -8.51 3.16
CA THR A 156 -14.37 -8.57 2.78
C THR A 156 -13.92 -10.01 2.55
N SER A 157 -14.34 -10.94 3.42
CA SER A 157 -14.12 -12.38 3.25
C SER A 157 -14.76 -12.89 1.96
N PHE A 158 -16.01 -12.54 1.71
CA PHE A 158 -16.74 -12.93 0.50
C PHE A 158 -16.09 -12.37 -0.77
N PHE A 159 -15.71 -11.10 -0.80
CA PHE A 159 -15.03 -10.50 -1.95
C PHE A 159 -13.66 -11.12 -2.19
N CYS A 160 -12.89 -11.37 -1.14
CA CYS A 160 -11.61 -12.05 -1.26
C CYS A 160 -11.77 -13.46 -1.82
N LEU A 161 -12.71 -14.23 -1.27
CA LEU A 161 -12.99 -15.61 -1.67
C LEU A 161 -13.48 -15.68 -3.12
N SER A 162 -14.49 -14.89 -3.47
CA SER A 162 -15.09 -14.88 -4.83
C SER A 162 -14.05 -14.46 -5.87
N GLY A 163 -13.29 -13.38 -5.65
CA GLY A 163 -12.27 -12.90 -6.58
C GLY A 163 -11.09 -13.87 -6.71
N GLY A 164 -10.58 -14.38 -5.59
CA GLY A 164 -9.45 -15.29 -5.60
C GLY A 164 -9.77 -16.66 -6.20
N ILE A 165 -10.94 -17.22 -5.90
CA ILE A 165 -11.39 -18.47 -6.52
C ILE A 165 -11.64 -18.28 -8.01
N SER A 166 -12.37 -17.23 -8.40
CA SER A 166 -12.60 -16.90 -9.81
C SER A 166 -11.28 -16.81 -10.59
N LEU A 167 -10.29 -16.14 -10.02
CA LEU A 167 -8.95 -16.03 -10.62
C LEU A 167 -8.27 -17.41 -10.72
N SER A 168 -8.40 -18.26 -9.71
CA SER A 168 -7.79 -19.62 -9.69
C SER A 168 -8.37 -20.57 -10.74
N LEU A 169 -9.62 -20.33 -11.19
CA LEU A 169 -10.31 -21.18 -12.17
C LEU A 169 -9.93 -20.85 -13.62
N LEU A 170 -9.31 -19.68 -13.87
CA LEU A 170 -8.92 -19.27 -15.22
C LEU A 170 -7.83 -20.19 -15.79
N GLU A 171 -7.95 -20.51 -17.07
CA GLU A 171 -6.96 -21.35 -17.79
C GLU A 171 -5.57 -20.75 -17.79
N PHE A 172 -5.46 -19.42 -17.88
CA PHE A 172 -4.18 -18.71 -17.82
C PHE A 172 -3.45 -18.94 -16.50
N THR A 173 -4.20 -19.00 -15.39
CA THR A 173 -3.64 -19.29 -14.05
C THR A 173 -3.09 -20.73 -13.97
N LYS A 174 -3.71 -21.66 -14.69
CA LYS A 174 -3.26 -23.07 -14.76
C LYS A 174 -1.99 -23.23 -15.59
N LYS A 175 -1.87 -22.49 -16.69
CA LYS A 175 -0.77 -22.60 -17.67
C LYS A 175 0.47 -21.80 -17.29
N TRP A 176 0.36 -20.83 -16.35
CA TRP A 176 1.46 -19.96 -15.96
C TRP A 176 2.58 -20.75 -15.26
N LYS A 177 3.81 -20.50 -15.69
CA LYS A 177 5.04 -20.99 -15.06
C LYS A 177 5.91 -19.81 -14.70
N PRO A 178 6.63 -19.85 -13.56
CA PRO A 178 7.55 -18.78 -13.19
C PRO A 178 8.71 -18.67 -14.16
N ASP A 179 9.16 -17.44 -14.44
CA ASP A 179 10.38 -17.18 -15.19
C ASP A 179 11.59 -17.66 -14.37
N LYS A 180 12.61 -18.18 -15.06
CA LYS A 180 13.87 -18.54 -14.39
C LYS A 180 14.53 -17.29 -13.82
N LYS A 181 14.97 -17.36 -12.56
CA LYS A 181 15.78 -16.30 -11.94
C LYS A 181 17.01 -16.02 -12.77
N GLU A 182 17.26 -14.75 -13.13
CA GLU A 182 18.56 -14.33 -13.63
C GLU A 182 19.57 -14.37 -12.47
N GLU A 183 20.57 -15.23 -12.60
CA GLU A 183 21.70 -15.30 -11.66
C GLU A 183 22.64 -14.12 -11.91
N GLY A 184 23.02 -13.37 -10.85
CA GLY A 184 24.11 -12.41 -10.90
C GLY A 184 23.74 -10.93 -10.79
N SER A 185 22.52 -10.55 -10.41
CA SER A 185 22.20 -9.14 -10.17
C SER A 185 23.06 -8.54 -9.05
N PRO A 186 23.71 -7.37 -9.29
CA PRO A 186 24.52 -6.72 -8.25
C PRO A 186 23.67 -6.34 -7.05
N SER A 187 24.29 -6.38 -5.85
CA SER A 187 23.58 -6.05 -4.60
C SER A 187 23.12 -4.60 -4.60
N ILE A 188 21.83 -4.38 -4.50
CA ILE A 188 21.20 -3.05 -4.42
C ILE A 188 21.67 -2.25 -3.20
N PHE A 189 22.02 -2.95 -2.11
CA PHE A 189 22.47 -2.32 -0.86
C PHE A 189 23.85 -1.67 -0.96
N ARG A 190 24.62 -1.92 -2.02
CA ARG A 190 25.93 -1.30 -2.28
C ARG A 190 25.87 -0.06 -3.17
N SER A 191 24.75 0.18 -3.84
CA SER A 191 24.57 1.38 -4.68
C SER A 191 24.26 2.60 -3.80
N PRO A 192 25.04 3.70 -3.87
CA PRO A 192 24.81 4.90 -3.07
C PRO A 192 23.43 5.55 -3.30
N GLY A 193 22.92 5.52 -4.54
CA GLY A 193 21.59 6.01 -4.88
C GLY A 193 20.50 5.15 -4.27
N MET A 194 20.64 3.83 -4.32
CA MET A 194 19.69 2.90 -3.69
C MET A 194 19.69 3.01 -2.17
N GLN A 195 20.86 3.19 -1.53
CA GLN A 195 20.94 3.44 -0.08
C GLN A 195 20.15 4.69 0.33
N LEU A 196 20.19 5.73 -0.51
CA LEU A 196 19.46 6.96 -0.28
C LEU A 196 17.94 6.73 -0.37
N LEU A 197 17.46 6.01 -1.41
CA LEU A 197 16.04 5.65 -1.53
C LEU A 197 15.58 4.68 -0.44
N ILE A 198 16.44 3.79 0.04
CA ILE A 198 16.14 2.93 1.18
C ILE A 198 15.95 3.77 2.45
N ALA A 199 16.83 4.74 2.72
CA ALA A 199 16.69 5.63 3.87
C ALA A 199 15.42 6.49 3.76
N GLU A 200 15.10 6.95 2.58
CA GLU A 200 13.86 7.68 2.29
C GLU A 200 12.63 6.79 2.51
N ALA A 201 12.62 5.56 1.99
CA ALA A 201 11.52 4.59 2.15
C ALA A 201 11.21 4.27 3.63
N VAL A 202 12.23 4.24 4.50
CA VAL A 202 12.06 4.12 5.95
C VAL A 202 11.26 5.29 6.52
N LEU A 203 11.65 6.51 6.16
CA LEU A 203 11.02 7.74 6.69
C LEU A 203 9.60 7.92 6.15
N ILE A 204 9.42 7.74 4.85
CA ILE A 204 8.11 7.83 4.20
C ILE A 204 7.17 6.74 4.68
N GLY A 205 7.65 5.50 4.76
CA GLY A 205 6.83 4.41 5.29
C GLY A 205 6.32 4.74 6.68
N PHE A 206 7.21 5.14 7.60
CA PHE A 206 6.81 5.49 8.96
C PHE A 206 5.81 6.67 8.98
N GLY A 207 6.09 7.75 8.25
CA GLY A 207 5.20 8.91 8.15
C GLY A 207 3.84 8.57 7.53
N THR A 208 3.81 7.75 6.48
CA THR A 208 2.56 7.28 5.86
C THR A 208 1.75 6.43 6.84
N GLY A 209 2.40 5.56 7.61
CA GLY A 209 1.74 4.74 8.63
C GLY A 209 1.08 5.58 9.72
N THR A 210 1.76 6.60 10.24
CA THR A 210 1.19 7.52 11.24
C THR A 210 0.00 8.29 10.68
N ASN A 211 0.05 8.73 9.42
CA ASN A 211 -1.06 9.40 8.74
C ASN A 211 -2.27 8.47 8.57
N GLN A 212 -2.03 7.23 8.13
CA GLN A 212 -3.09 6.24 7.89
C GLN A 212 -3.91 5.91 9.15
N ILE A 213 -3.31 5.96 10.34
CA ILE A 213 -4.03 5.78 11.60
C ILE A 213 -4.56 7.11 12.14
N GLY A 214 -3.88 8.22 11.90
CA GLY A 214 -4.32 9.55 12.31
C GLY A 214 -5.70 9.93 11.74
N ILE A 215 -5.96 9.60 10.48
CA ILE A 215 -7.23 9.89 9.80
C ILE A 215 -8.43 9.19 10.47
N PRO A 216 -8.48 7.86 10.66
CA PRO A 216 -9.60 7.24 11.35
C PRO A 216 -9.63 7.60 12.84
N ALA A 217 -8.48 7.81 13.49
CA ALA A 217 -8.41 8.22 14.88
C ALA A 217 -9.10 9.57 15.12
N ILE A 218 -8.76 10.61 14.34
CA ILE A 218 -9.40 11.92 14.49
C ILE A 218 -10.89 11.86 14.15
N SER A 219 -11.27 11.05 13.17
CA SER A 219 -12.66 10.88 12.77
C SER A 219 -13.50 10.20 13.87
N SER A 220 -12.95 9.17 14.52
CA SER A 220 -13.60 8.44 15.61
C SER A 220 -13.73 9.31 16.86
N LEU A 221 -12.68 10.03 17.26
CA LEU A 221 -12.68 10.90 18.44
C LEU A 221 -13.69 12.06 18.35
N HIS A 222 -14.02 12.51 17.14
CA HIS A 222 -15.04 13.54 16.93
C HIS A 222 -16.44 12.97 16.65
N ASN A 223 -16.67 11.67 16.84
CA ASN A 223 -17.93 10.99 16.51
C ASN A 223 -18.34 11.12 15.04
N MET A 224 -17.37 11.25 14.13
CA MET A 224 -17.57 11.40 12.69
C MET A 224 -16.80 10.32 11.89
N PRO A 225 -16.86 9.02 12.26
CA PRO A 225 -15.99 7.98 11.69
C PRO A 225 -16.15 7.79 10.18
N ARG A 226 -17.30 8.17 9.59
CA ARG A 226 -17.54 8.14 8.13
C ARG A 226 -16.55 8.97 7.34
N PHE A 227 -15.97 10.03 7.93
CA PHE A 227 -14.98 10.86 7.26
C PHE A 227 -13.66 10.12 7.00
N ALA A 228 -13.34 9.05 7.72
CA ALA A 228 -12.16 8.22 7.44
C ALA A 228 -12.24 7.59 6.03
N GLY A 229 -13.33 6.90 5.73
CA GLY A 229 -13.53 6.30 4.40
C GLY A 229 -13.58 7.33 3.28
N LEU A 230 -14.26 8.47 3.51
CA LEU A 230 -14.33 9.57 2.54
C LEU A 230 -12.96 10.19 2.28
N ALA A 231 -12.15 10.42 3.32
CA ALA A 231 -10.81 10.99 3.20
C ALA A 231 -9.88 10.08 2.37
N PHE A 232 -9.88 8.78 2.62
CA PHE A 232 -9.12 7.83 1.82
C PHE A 232 -9.66 7.71 0.40
N GLY A 233 -10.98 7.65 0.21
CA GLY A 233 -11.60 7.53 -1.11
C GLY A 233 -11.30 8.73 -2.00
N ILE A 234 -11.45 9.97 -1.48
CA ILE A 234 -11.16 11.18 -2.24
C ILE A 234 -9.66 11.33 -2.50
N GLY A 235 -8.82 11.02 -1.51
CA GLY A 235 -7.36 11.02 -1.67
C GLY A 235 -6.91 10.06 -2.79
N ALA A 236 -7.41 8.83 -2.79
CA ALA A 236 -7.11 7.85 -3.83
C ALA A 236 -7.61 8.28 -5.22
N THR A 237 -8.80 8.89 -5.29
CA THR A 237 -9.34 9.43 -6.55
C THR A 237 -8.45 10.53 -7.11
N LEU A 238 -8.05 11.47 -6.29
CA LEU A 238 -7.19 12.57 -6.69
C LEU A 238 -5.75 12.08 -7.01
N SER A 239 -5.28 11.00 -6.37
CA SER A 239 -4.01 10.38 -6.70
C SER A 239 -3.96 9.85 -8.15
N ILE A 240 -5.07 9.30 -8.64
CA ILE A 240 -5.16 8.90 -10.07
C ILE A 240 -5.01 10.12 -10.97
N LEU A 241 -5.72 11.21 -10.67
CA LEU A 241 -5.61 12.45 -11.46
C LEU A 241 -4.19 13.02 -11.42
N GLY A 242 -3.55 13.04 -10.25
CA GLY A 242 -2.16 13.46 -10.08
C GLY A 242 -1.18 12.63 -10.90
N SER A 243 -1.32 11.31 -10.90
CA SER A 243 -0.47 10.41 -11.67
C SER A 243 -0.66 10.59 -13.19
N LEU A 244 -1.89 10.76 -13.65
CA LEU A 244 -2.16 11.04 -15.05
C LEU A 244 -1.56 12.37 -15.51
N MET A 245 -1.70 13.42 -14.72
CA MET A 245 -1.09 14.72 -15.00
C MET A 245 0.43 14.65 -15.04
N ALA A 246 1.05 13.96 -14.07
CA ALA A 246 2.50 13.76 -14.08
C ALA A 246 2.95 12.99 -15.33
N GLY A 247 2.23 11.95 -15.74
CA GLY A 247 2.52 11.19 -16.95
C GLY A 247 2.43 12.00 -18.24
N VAL A 248 1.52 12.99 -18.31
CA VAL A 248 1.36 13.87 -19.49
C VAL A 248 2.39 15.00 -19.50
N PHE A 249 2.52 15.73 -18.39
CA PHE A 249 3.34 16.94 -18.30
C PHE A 249 4.78 16.69 -17.86
N GLY A 250 5.06 15.56 -17.23
CA GLY A 250 6.38 15.20 -16.70
C GLY A 250 7.41 14.74 -17.74
N LYS A 251 6.97 14.43 -18.98
CA LYS A 251 7.80 13.79 -20.02
C LYS A 251 9.13 14.47 -20.35
N HIS A 252 9.23 15.79 -20.12
CA HIS A 252 10.40 16.60 -20.41
C HIS A 252 11.20 16.99 -19.17
N VAL A 253 10.81 16.50 -18.01
CA VAL A 253 11.46 16.83 -16.74
C VAL A 253 12.49 15.74 -16.42
N LEU A 254 13.71 16.15 -16.07
CA LEU A 254 14.75 15.20 -15.63
C LEU A 254 14.28 14.46 -14.36
N PRO A 255 14.39 13.11 -14.28
CA PRO A 255 13.86 12.32 -13.17
C PRO A 255 14.27 12.81 -11.79
N VAL A 256 15.57 13.11 -11.59
CA VAL A 256 16.11 13.61 -10.31
C VAL A 256 15.51 14.97 -9.92
N LYS A 257 15.38 15.89 -10.90
CA LYS A 257 14.80 17.23 -10.66
C LYS A 257 13.31 17.13 -10.40
N GLY A 258 12.59 16.38 -11.22
CA GLY A 258 11.15 16.17 -11.09
C GLY A 258 10.80 15.58 -9.73
N PHE A 259 11.46 14.49 -9.36
CA PHE A 259 11.26 13.83 -8.08
C PHE A 259 11.48 14.78 -6.88
N ARG A 260 12.58 15.55 -6.89
CA ARG A 260 12.89 16.50 -5.80
C ARG A 260 11.85 17.62 -5.67
N VAL A 261 11.34 18.13 -6.78
CA VAL A 261 10.34 19.20 -6.79
C VAL A 261 8.99 18.64 -6.31
N ILE A 262 8.54 17.51 -6.86
CA ILE A 262 7.25 16.93 -6.47
C ILE A 262 7.26 16.47 -5.01
N TYR A 263 8.40 15.98 -4.52
CA TYR A 263 8.58 15.57 -3.13
C TYR A 263 8.44 16.76 -2.15
N LEU A 264 8.97 17.94 -2.53
CA LEU A 264 8.74 19.17 -1.75
C LEU A 264 7.25 19.50 -1.66
N PHE A 265 6.52 19.43 -2.78
CA PHE A 265 5.06 19.64 -2.75
C PHE A 265 4.36 18.58 -1.93
N TRP A 266 4.79 17.32 -2.00
CA TRP A 266 4.22 16.23 -1.21
C TRP A 266 4.40 16.49 0.30
N PHE A 267 5.60 16.89 0.71
CA PHE A 267 5.85 17.33 2.08
C PHE A 267 4.91 18.48 2.50
N LEU A 268 4.76 19.51 1.66
CA LEU A 268 3.89 20.65 1.98
C LEU A 268 2.42 20.23 2.16
N THR A 269 1.96 19.21 1.45
CA THR A 269 0.57 18.70 1.60
C THR A 269 0.33 17.92 2.90
N THR A 270 1.37 17.57 3.66
CA THR A 270 1.21 16.98 4.99
C THR A 270 0.86 18.02 6.05
N ILE A 271 1.25 19.28 5.87
CA ILE A 271 1.07 20.35 6.85
C ILE A 271 -0.42 20.62 7.18
N PRO A 272 -1.35 20.69 6.19
CA PRO A 272 -2.77 20.87 6.47
C PRO A 272 -3.39 19.84 7.41
N PHE A 273 -2.89 18.58 7.43
CA PHE A 273 -3.41 17.57 8.35
C PHE A 273 -3.23 17.96 9.82
N ILE A 274 -2.13 18.67 10.17
CA ILE A 274 -1.87 19.09 11.55
C ILE A 274 -3.01 19.93 12.12
N PHE A 275 -3.69 20.70 11.26
CA PHE A 275 -4.77 21.61 11.64
C PHE A 275 -6.16 21.11 11.23
N SER A 276 -6.24 19.94 10.60
CA SER A 276 -7.50 19.43 10.08
C SER A 276 -8.33 18.76 11.17
N ASN A 277 -9.67 18.92 11.04
CA ASN A 277 -10.67 18.20 11.80
C ASN A 277 -11.60 17.46 10.83
N PRO A 278 -12.36 16.44 11.28
CA PRO A 278 -13.34 15.78 10.44
C PRO A 278 -14.30 16.78 9.80
N GLY A 279 -14.47 16.69 8.48
CA GLY A 279 -15.22 17.65 7.68
C GLY A 279 -14.40 18.09 6.46
N TRP A 280 -14.71 19.29 5.96
CA TRP A 280 -14.09 19.81 4.73
C TRP A 280 -12.55 19.97 4.83
N SER A 281 -12.03 20.33 6.01
CA SER A 281 -10.59 20.50 6.18
C SER A 281 -9.81 19.18 6.01
N LEU A 282 -10.32 18.08 6.59
CA LEU A 282 -9.71 16.76 6.42
C LEU A 282 -9.83 16.27 4.97
N LEU A 283 -10.99 16.47 4.33
CA LEU A 283 -11.18 16.09 2.93
C LEU A 283 -10.27 16.88 1.99
N LEU A 284 -10.12 18.18 2.24
CA LEU A 284 -9.20 19.04 1.47
C LEU A 284 -7.74 18.60 1.65
N ALA A 285 -7.30 18.36 2.89
CA ALA A 285 -5.96 17.87 3.18
C ALA A 285 -5.71 16.53 2.46
N SER A 286 -6.65 15.58 2.56
CA SER A 286 -6.56 14.27 1.89
C SER A 286 -6.57 14.40 0.36
N SER A 287 -7.33 15.36 -0.19
CA SER A 287 -7.38 15.66 -1.62
C SER A 287 -6.03 16.14 -2.14
N LEU A 288 -5.45 17.14 -1.47
CA LEU A 288 -4.15 17.72 -1.84
C LEU A 288 -3.04 16.67 -1.72
N PHE A 289 -3.00 15.96 -0.60
CA PHE A 289 -2.03 14.90 -0.35
C PHE A 289 -2.14 13.79 -1.41
N GLY A 290 -3.34 13.31 -1.67
CA GLY A 290 -3.57 12.27 -2.66
C GLY A 290 -3.14 12.71 -4.06
N PHE A 291 -3.53 13.90 -4.50
CA PHE A 291 -3.16 14.42 -5.81
C PHE A 291 -1.64 14.48 -6.02
N ILE A 292 -0.91 15.04 -5.06
CA ILE A 292 0.55 15.14 -5.16
C ILE A 292 1.22 13.76 -4.99
N SER A 293 0.71 12.90 -4.11
CA SER A 293 1.20 11.53 -3.93
C SER A 293 1.11 10.71 -5.23
N GLY A 294 0.02 10.87 -5.99
CA GLY A 294 -0.09 10.19 -7.30
C GLY A 294 0.96 10.67 -8.31
N ALA A 295 1.21 11.98 -8.35
CA ALA A 295 2.25 12.53 -9.20
C ALA A 295 3.65 12.11 -8.73
N GLU A 296 3.89 12.10 -7.42
CA GLU A 296 5.15 11.68 -6.81
C GLU A 296 5.48 10.23 -7.19
N GLN A 297 4.52 9.32 -7.12
CA GLN A 297 4.75 7.91 -7.44
C GLN A 297 5.26 7.70 -8.88
N VAL A 298 4.83 8.53 -9.84
CA VAL A 298 5.34 8.48 -11.21
C VAL A 298 6.81 8.87 -11.24
N PHE A 299 7.17 10.01 -10.66
CA PHE A 299 8.56 10.48 -10.63
C PHE A 299 9.46 9.58 -9.78
N TYR A 300 8.91 8.97 -8.72
CA TYR A 300 9.63 7.98 -7.91
C TYR A 300 10.04 6.75 -8.72
N LEU A 301 9.12 6.19 -9.51
CA LEU A 301 9.40 5.04 -10.36
C LEU A 301 10.42 5.38 -11.46
N GLU A 302 10.33 6.57 -12.06
CA GLU A 302 11.33 7.07 -13.02
C GLU A 302 12.71 7.25 -12.37
N MET A 303 12.75 7.79 -11.14
CA MET A 303 13.97 7.94 -10.37
C MET A 303 14.58 6.59 -10.02
N LEU A 304 13.78 5.65 -9.55
CA LEU A 304 14.23 4.30 -9.24
C LEU A 304 14.83 3.62 -10.47
N GLU A 305 14.17 3.73 -11.62
CA GLU A 305 14.67 3.18 -12.90
C GLU A 305 16.01 3.81 -13.29
N PHE A 306 16.17 5.12 -13.07
CA PHE A 306 17.38 5.87 -13.39
C PHE A 306 18.59 5.47 -12.53
N ILE A 307 18.39 5.18 -11.22
CA ILE A 307 19.50 4.95 -10.28
C ILE A 307 19.76 3.49 -9.96
N ARG A 308 18.82 2.59 -10.25
CA ARG A 308 18.98 1.16 -9.94
C ARG A 308 20.14 0.56 -10.73
N PRO A 309 20.85 -0.45 -10.15
CA PRO A 309 21.82 -1.22 -10.91
C PRO A 309 21.19 -1.98 -12.09
N PRO A 310 21.92 -2.21 -13.19
CA PRO A 310 21.46 -3.01 -14.31
C PRO A 310 20.98 -4.40 -13.86
N GLY A 311 19.88 -4.90 -14.45
CA GLY A 311 19.32 -6.22 -14.13
C GLY A 311 18.60 -6.34 -12.79
N SER A 312 18.50 -5.25 -11.98
CA SER A 312 17.93 -5.30 -10.63
C SER A 312 16.52 -4.71 -10.50
N ALA A 313 15.77 -4.52 -11.60
CA ALA A 313 14.48 -3.83 -11.58
C ALA A 313 13.49 -4.43 -10.56
N VAL A 314 13.25 -5.72 -10.64
CA VAL A 314 12.30 -6.43 -9.76
C VAL A 314 12.81 -6.45 -8.31
N THR A 315 14.11 -6.73 -8.14
CA THR A 315 14.73 -6.80 -6.81
C THR A 315 14.72 -5.44 -6.12
N SER A 316 15.08 -4.37 -6.85
CA SER A 316 15.09 -3.00 -6.31
C SER A 316 13.70 -2.56 -5.85
N LEU A 317 12.69 -2.73 -6.71
CA LEU A 317 11.31 -2.38 -6.39
C LEU A 317 10.76 -3.22 -5.23
N GLY A 318 11.04 -4.52 -5.24
CA GLY A 318 10.60 -5.44 -4.19
C GLY A 318 11.16 -5.08 -2.82
N TRP A 319 12.45 -4.78 -2.72
CA TRP A 319 13.06 -4.38 -1.45
C TRP A 319 12.57 -3.02 -0.95
N ILE A 320 12.46 -2.03 -1.83
CA ILE A 320 11.94 -0.71 -1.47
C ILE A 320 10.53 -0.86 -0.88
N TRP A 321 9.62 -1.55 -1.56
CA TRP A 321 8.25 -1.73 -1.06
C TRP A 321 8.17 -2.58 0.21
N THR A 322 9.08 -3.55 0.38
CA THR A 322 9.15 -4.33 1.63
C THR A 322 9.57 -3.45 2.80
N ILE A 323 10.59 -2.61 2.60
CA ILE A 323 11.08 -1.68 3.63
C ILE A 323 10.01 -0.64 3.95
N GLU A 324 9.49 0.04 2.94
CA GLU A 324 8.44 1.04 3.10
C GLU A 324 7.21 0.46 3.82
N GLY A 325 6.71 -0.70 3.37
CA GLY A 325 5.57 -1.38 3.99
C GLY A 325 5.83 -1.81 5.44
N SER A 326 7.04 -2.28 5.75
CA SER A 326 7.42 -2.64 7.13
C SER A 326 7.45 -1.41 8.05
N PHE A 327 8.01 -0.30 7.59
CA PHE A 327 8.02 0.95 8.35
C PHE A 327 6.66 1.64 8.39
N THR A 328 5.81 1.46 7.37
CA THR A 328 4.39 1.85 7.43
C THR A 328 3.68 1.12 8.57
N ALA A 329 3.91 -0.18 8.70
CA ALA A 329 3.34 -0.99 9.79
C ALA A 329 3.80 -0.51 11.17
N ILE A 330 5.08 -0.17 11.33
CA ILE A 330 5.62 0.42 12.57
C ILE A 330 5.00 1.79 12.82
N GLY A 331 4.89 2.61 11.78
CA GLY A 331 4.25 3.93 11.83
C GLY A 331 2.77 3.85 12.24
N GLN A 332 2.02 2.86 11.76
CA GLN A 332 0.62 2.63 12.16
C GLN A 332 0.51 2.33 13.66
N SER A 333 1.36 1.43 14.17
CA SER A 333 1.37 1.09 15.59
C SER A 333 1.73 2.30 16.46
N PHE A 334 2.77 3.04 16.08
CA PHE A 334 3.20 4.23 16.80
C PHE A 334 2.19 5.36 16.70
N GLY A 335 1.63 5.59 15.52
CA GLY A 335 0.59 6.58 15.26
C GLY A 335 -0.67 6.35 16.09
N GLY A 336 -1.08 5.08 16.24
CA GLY A 336 -2.20 4.70 17.12
C GLY A 336 -1.92 5.03 18.58
N TYR A 337 -0.73 4.64 19.07
CA TYR A 337 -0.29 4.94 20.44
C TYR A 337 -0.28 6.45 20.72
N VAL A 338 0.33 7.23 19.84
CA VAL A 338 0.41 8.69 20.00
C VAL A 338 -0.96 9.36 19.89
N SER A 339 -1.81 8.90 18.97
CA SER A 339 -3.16 9.44 18.80
C SER A 339 -4.03 9.25 20.04
N GLU A 340 -3.86 8.13 20.74
CA GLU A 340 -4.62 7.83 21.97
C GLU A 340 -4.04 8.57 23.19
N ARG A 341 -2.70 8.62 23.33
CA ARG A 341 -2.05 9.19 24.51
C ARG A 341 -1.95 10.71 24.47
N GLN A 342 -1.86 11.29 23.30
CA GLN A 342 -1.71 12.73 23.09
C GLN A 342 -2.85 13.28 22.23
N SER A 343 -2.75 13.09 20.91
CA SER A 343 -3.74 13.59 19.97
C SER A 343 -3.45 13.04 18.57
N PRO A 344 -4.47 12.82 17.70
CA PRO A 344 -4.25 12.55 16.28
C PRO A 344 -3.47 13.66 15.56
N HIS A 345 -3.59 14.92 16.00
CA HIS A 345 -2.79 16.02 15.46
C HIS A 345 -1.30 15.81 15.68
N THR A 346 -0.90 15.19 16.81
CA THR A 346 0.50 14.82 17.05
C THR A 346 0.97 13.74 16.06
N ALA A 347 0.12 12.77 15.73
CA ALA A 347 0.44 11.78 14.70
C ALA A 347 0.65 12.45 13.32
N PHE A 348 -0.18 13.42 12.95
CA PHE A 348 0.00 14.21 11.73
C PHE A 348 1.26 15.08 11.76
N PHE A 349 1.59 15.67 12.91
CA PHE A 349 2.84 16.39 13.08
C PHE A 349 4.05 15.49 12.85
N ILE A 350 4.03 14.27 13.40
CA ILE A 350 5.08 13.26 13.18
C ILE A 350 5.16 12.88 11.71
N THR A 351 4.02 12.69 11.03
CA THR A 351 3.97 12.50 9.57
C THR A 351 4.75 13.60 8.86
N THR A 352 4.44 14.86 9.18
CA THR A 352 5.08 16.02 8.56
C THR A 352 6.59 16.05 8.83
N VAL A 353 7.02 15.73 10.05
CA VAL A 353 8.45 15.65 10.41
C VAL A 353 9.15 14.55 9.59
N MET A 354 8.55 13.36 9.46
CA MET A 354 9.15 12.25 8.70
C MET A 354 9.27 12.58 7.22
N PHE A 355 8.25 13.22 6.62
CA PHE A 355 8.31 13.68 5.23
C PHE A 355 9.35 14.79 5.05
N GLY A 356 9.50 15.71 6.02
CA GLY A 356 10.53 16.74 6.04
C GLY A 356 11.94 16.15 6.12
N LEU A 357 12.14 15.14 6.95
CA LEU A 357 13.41 14.41 7.03
C LEU A 357 13.71 13.65 5.72
N GLY A 358 12.71 13.02 5.09
CA GLY A 358 12.85 12.40 3.78
C GLY A 358 13.26 13.42 2.71
N LEU A 359 12.61 14.59 2.70
CA LEU A 359 12.98 15.71 1.84
C LEU A 359 14.44 16.14 2.05
N ALA A 360 14.87 16.26 3.30
CA ALA A 360 16.25 16.60 3.64
C ALA A 360 17.23 15.52 3.13
N VAL A 361 16.92 14.24 3.34
CA VAL A 361 17.73 13.10 2.87
C VAL A 361 17.90 13.17 1.34
N ILE A 362 16.83 13.37 0.59
CA ILE A 362 16.87 13.44 -0.88
C ILE A 362 17.62 14.70 -1.36
N HIS A 363 17.47 15.85 -0.71
CA HIS A 363 18.12 17.10 -1.12
C HIS A 363 19.61 17.12 -0.77
N LEU A 364 19.98 16.69 0.42
CA LEU A 364 21.38 16.61 0.86
C LEU A 364 22.14 15.49 0.14
N GLY A 365 21.47 14.37 -0.11
CA GLY A 365 22.04 13.22 -0.83
C GLY A 365 22.05 13.33 -2.35
N ARG A 366 21.66 14.45 -2.93
CA ARG A 366 21.51 14.65 -4.39
C ARG A 366 22.73 14.23 -5.23
N SER A 367 23.93 14.37 -4.70
CA SER A 367 25.17 13.98 -5.38
C SER A 367 25.30 12.45 -5.56
N ARG A 368 24.56 11.66 -4.80
CA ARG A 368 24.50 10.20 -4.88
C ARG A 368 23.46 9.69 -5.89
N LEU A 369 22.52 10.55 -6.31
CA LEU A 369 21.48 10.23 -7.30
C LEU A 369 22.07 10.31 -8.73
N LYS A 370 22.99 9.42 -9.04
CA LYS A 370 23.64 9.29 -10.34
C LYS A 370 23.05 8.10 -11.11
N PRO A 371 23.16 8.09 -12.47
CA PRO A 371 22.71 6.94 -13.25
C PRO A 371 23.33 5.65 -12.75
N GLY A 372 22.52 4.61 -12.58
CA GLY A 372 23.00 3.28 -12.21
C GLY A 372 23.75 2.57 -13.33
N HIS A 373 23.57 3.06 -14.56
CA HIS A 373 24.37 2.66 -15.71
C HIS A 373 25.51 3.67 -15.85
N SER A 374 26.73 3.31 -15.48
CA SER A 374 27.90 3.98 -16.04
C SER A 374 27.81 3.77 -17.55
N SER A 375 27.65 4.86 -18.32
CA SER A 375 27.88 4.83 -19.74
C SER A 375 29.26 4.19 -19.92
N VAL A 376 29.30 2.97 -20.39
CA VAL A 376 30.50 2.43 -21.02
C VAL A 376 30.70 3.34 -22.21
N SER A 377 31.54 4.36 -22.02
CA SER A 377 32.09 5.14 -23.11
C SER A 377 32.86 4.17 -23.99
N SER A 378 32.29 3.96 -25.15
CA SER A 378 32.95 3.35 -26.32
C SER A 378 34.33 3.85 -26.56
#